data_2c5e0531c65401b1e4d540fdb37f15f1
#
_entry.id   2c5e0531c65401b1e4d540fdb37f15f1
#
_cell.length_a   1.000
_cell.length_b   1.000
_cell.length_c   1.000
_cell.angle_alpha   90.00
_cell.angle_beta   90.00
_cell.angle_gamma   90.00
#
_symmetry.space_group_name_H-M   'P 1'
#
loop_
_entity.id
_entity.type
_entity.pdbx_description
1 polymer ?
#
loop_
_entity_poly.entity_id
_entity_poly.type
_entity_poly.pdbx_seq_one_letter_code
_entity_poly.pdbx_strand_id
1 'polypeptide(L)'
;MKVAILYSGGKDSSLMAVILDRLGYDVELVTINFGKYDSTIPARTSAKNLGFKHKVIKLDQQILEDAVEMIIKDNFPNNGINYIHHTVLEILSDEYKVIADGTRREDRIPKLKFNEIQSLEDRKNIQYLNLTGIGYKTINDTSDQLFEIQKAESDINTSSDYEMEIRVMLEELGYDTNEIFPQHIQSRVIGWKKNE
;
A
#
# COMPACT_ATOMS: atom_id res chain seq x y z
N MET A 1 -5.06 16.46 -13.35
CA MET A 1 -6.02 15.94 -12.37
C MET A 1 -5.22 15.37 -11.21
N LYS A 2 -5.60 15.64 -9.94
CA LYS A 2 -4.90 15.13 -8.76
C LYS A 2 -5.26 13.65 -8.54
N VAL A 3 -4.26 12.81 -8.23
CA VAL A 3 -4.42 11.41 -7.88
C VAL A 3 -3.75 11.11 -6.54
N ALA A 4 -4.47 10.40 -5.67
CA ALA A 4 -3.88 9.80 -4.46
C ALA A 4 -3.39 8.39 -4.78
N ILE A 5 -2.15 8.07 -4.44
CA ILE A 5 -1.62 6.73 -4.58
C ILE A 5 -1.33 6.17 -3.19
N LEU A 6 -2.00 5.08 -2.80
CA LEU A 6 -1.67 4.36 -1.58
C LEU A 6 -0.23 3.84 -1.68
N TYR A 7 0.60 4.28 -0.72
CA TYR A 7 2.05 4.19 -0.87
C TYR A 7 2.73 3.61 0.37
N SER A 8 3.39 2.49 0.17
CA SER A 8 4.19 1.80 1.19
C SER A 8 5.71 2.01 1.04
N GLY A 9 6.15 2.69 -0.02
CA GLY A 9 7.57 2.76 -0.40
C GLY A 9 8.05 1.58 -1.23
N GLY A 10 7.17 0.64 -1.53
CA GLY A 10 7.44 -0.53 -2.35
C GLY A 10 7.57 -0.21 -3.85
N LYS A 11 8.16 -1.14 -4.61
CA LYS A 11 8.42 -0.96 -6.04
C LYS A 11 7.14 -0.81 -6.88
N ASP A 12 6.07 -1.52 -6.49
CA ASP A 12 4.84 -1.57 -7.29
C ASP A 12 4.06 -0.25 -7.16
N SER A 13 3.88 0.28 -5.95
CA SER A 13 3.27 1.59 -5.75
C SER A 13 4.14 2.74 -6.31
N SER A 14 5.46 2.59 -6.28
CA SER A 14 6.39 3.54 -6.92
C SER A 14 6.28 3.52 -8.44
N LEU A 15 6.14 2.32 -9.05
CA LEU A 15 5.90 2.20 -10.49
C LEU A 15 4.57 2.84 -10.89
N MET A 16 3.51 2.62 -10.11
CA MET A 16 2.22 3.26 -10.35
C MET A 16 2.32 4.79 -10.31
N ALA A 17 3.11 5.33 -9.36
CA ALA A 17 3.37 6.76 -9.28
C ALA A 17 4.04 7.30 -10.55
N VAL A 18 5.05 6.61 -11.05
CA VAL A 18 5.76 7.01 -12.28
C VAL A 18 4.84 6.94 -13.50
N ILE A 19 4.03 5.88 -13.62
CA ILE A 19 3.08 5.73 -14.73
C ILE A 19 2.10 6.91 -14.75
N LEU A 20 1.48 7.22 -13.61
CA LEU A 20 0.48 8.29 -13.54
C LEU A 20 1.09 9.68 -13.71
N ASP A 21 2.28 9.93 -13.19
CA ASP A 21 3.04 11.16 -13.44
C ASP A 21 3.30 11.36 -14.94
N ARG A 22 3.76 10.31 -15.63
CA ARG A 22 3.99 10.34 -17.08
C ARG A 22 2.73 10.52 -17.91
N LEU A 23 1.59 10.11 -17.38
CA LEU A 23 0.27 10.36 -17.98
C LEU A 23 -0.28 11.77 -17.66
N GLY A 24 0.47 12.59 -16.92
CA GLY A 24 0.11 13.99 -16.63
C GLY A 24 -0.78 14.20 -15.42
N TYR A 25 -0.89 13.21 -14.51
CA TYR A 25 -1.57 13.41 -13.25
C TYR A 25 -0.68 14.18 -12.24
N ASP A 26 -1.32 14.99 -11.38
CA ASP A 26 -0.67 15.57 -10.19
C ASP A 26 -0.66 14.51 -9.09
N VAL A 27 0.46 13.79 -8.98
CA VAL A 27 0.60 12.64 -8.08
C VAL A 27 0.86 13.09 -6.65
N GLU A 28 0.05 12.58 -5.73
CA GLU A 28 0.28 12.66 -4.28
C GLU A 28 0.33 11.25 -3.70
N LEU A 29 1.48 10.90 -3.14
CA LEU A 29 1.66 9.62 -2.45
C LEU A 29 1.04 9.71 -1.06
N VAL A 30 0.22 8.72 -0.69
CA VAL A 30 -0.51 8.71 0.57
C VAL A 30 -0.18 7.46 1.36
N THR A 31 0.37 7.64 2.56
CA THR A 31 0.58 6.54 3.51
C THR A 31 -0.42 6.66 4.65
N ILE A 32 -1.10 5.57 4.96
CA ILE A 32 -2.03 5.50 6.08
C ILE A 32 -1.27 5.11 7.35
N ASN A 33 -1.67 5.72 8.45
CA ASN A 33 -1.18 5.39 9.78
C ASN A 33 -2.32 5.46 10.80
N PHE A 34 -2.42 4.50 11.70
CA PHE A 34 -3.45 4.44 12.74
C PHE A 34 -2.95 5.00 14.07
N GLY A 35 -1.67 5.35 14.15
CA GLY A 35 -1.05 5.94 15.33
C GLY A 35 -0.60 4.92 16.38
N LYS A 36 -0.62 3.64 16.03
CA LYS A 36 -0.11 2.58 16.91
C LYS A 36 1.42 2.54 16.91
N TYR A 37 2.00 2.72 15.74
CA TYR A 37 3.44 2.75 15.49
C TYR A 37 3.76 3.70 14.33
N ASP A 38 4.91 4.39 14.35
CA ASP A 38 5.32 5.23 13.19
C ASP A 38 5.94 4.36 12.08
N SER A 39 5.07 3.67 11.36
CA SER A 39 5.42 2.85 10.18
C SER A 39 5.72 3.68 8.93
N THR A 40 5.61 5.02 8.99
CA THR A 40 5.61 5.87 7.78
C THR A 40 7.00 6.26 7.27
N ILE A 41 8.07 6.03 8.04
CA ILE A 41 9.44 6.45 7.74
C ILE A 41 9.96 5.85 6.40
N PRO A 42 9.81 4.54 6.13
CA PRO A 42 10.25 3.95 4.85
C PRO A 42 9.58 4.62 3.64
N ALA A 43 8.26 4.79 3.65
CA ALA A 43 7.52 5.44 2.56
C ALA A 43 7.92 6.90 2.38
N ARG A 44 8.02 7.66 3.48
CA ARG A 44 8.44 9.07 3.45
C ARG A 44 9.82 9.23 2.83
N THR A 45 10.76 8.36 3.20
CA THR A 45 12.13 8.39 2.67
C THR A 45 12.14 8.06 1.18
N SER A 46 11.43 7.02 0.77
CA SER A 46 11.31 6.60 -0.61
C SER A 46 10.67 7.70 -1.49
N ALA A 47 9.55 8.27 -1.04
CA ALA A 47 8.87 9.37 -1.73
C ALA A 47 9.77 10.59 -1.93
N LYS A 48 10.52 10.98 -0.88
CA LYS A 48 11.49 12.08 -0.95
C LYS A 48 12.60 11.81 -1.98
N ASN A 49 13.14 10.61 -1.99
CA ASN A 49 14.22 10.24 -2.91
C ASN A 49 13.74 10.15 -4.37
N LEU A 50 12.47 9.86 -4.59
CA LEU A 50 11.85 9.89 -5.92
C LEU A 50 11.34 11.28 -6.33
N GLY A 51 11.29 12.24 -5.41
CA GLY A 51 10.85 13.62 -5.70
C GLY A 51 9.33 13.81 -5.75
N PHE A 52 8.54 12.84 -5.23
CA PHE A 52 7.10 12.96 -5.17
C PHE A 52 6.59 13.63 -3.89
N LYS A 53 5.46 14.33 -4.00
CA LYS A 53 4.72 14.81 -2.84
C LYS A 53 4.24 13.63 -2.01
N HIS A 54 4.39 13.71 -0.69
CA HIS A 54 3.95 12.65 0.23
C HIS A 54 3.14 13.21 1.39
N LYS A 55 2.01 12.58 1.66
CA LYS A 55 1.08 12.90 2.76
C LYS A 55 0.90 11.65 3.63
N VAL A 56 0.95 11.83 4.93
CA VAL A 56 0.51 10.81 5.89
C VAL A 56 -0.90 11.17 6.34
N ILE A 57 -1.82 10.23 6.24
CA ILE A 57 -3.19 10.38 6.74
C ILE A 57 -3.32 9.47 7.96
N LYS A 58 -3.60 10.11 9.11
CA LYS A 58 -3.88 9.38 10.33
C LYS A 58 -5.37 9.07 10.38
N LEU A 59 -5.71 7.79 10.48
CA LEU A 59 -7.07 7.29 10.63
C LEU A 59 -7.36 6.85 12.08
N ASP A 60 -8.64 6.59 12.35
CA ASP A 60 -9.08 6.10 13.64
C ASP A 60 -8.47 4.73 13.94
N GLN A 61 -7.94 4.57 15.15
CA GLN A 61 -7.36 3.33 15.62
C GLN A 61 -8.39 2.19 15.67
N GLN A 62 -9.69 2.50 15.84
CA GLN A 62 -10.76 1.52 15.81
C GLN A 62 -10.76 0.66 14.54
N ILE A 63 -10.41 1.25 13.39
CA ILE A 63 -10.29 0.50 12.12
C ILE A 63 -9.21 -0.59 12.22
N LEU A 64 -8.09 -0.28 12.86
CA LEU A 64 -7.03 -1.25 13.10
C LEU A 64 -7.48 -2.34 14.08
N GLU A 65 -8.16 -1.96 15.17
CA GLU A 65 -8.70 -2.87 16.17
C GLU A 65 -9.68 -3.86 15.56
N ASP A 66 -10.65 -3.37 14.78
CA ASP A 66 -11.62 -4.22 14.08
C ASP A 66 -10.94 -5.23 13.13
N ALA A 67 -9.90 -4.77 12.41
CA ALA A 67 -9.13 -5.65 11.53
C ALA A 67 -8.37 -6.73 12.30
N VAL A 68 -7.76 -6.37 13.42
CA VAL A 68 -7.03 -7.31 14.27
C VAL A 68 -7.97 -8.35 14.89
N GLU A 69 -9.17 -7.95 15.33
CA GLU A 69 -10.20 -8.89 15.79
C GLU A 69 -10.59 -9.91 14.71
N MET A 70 -10.76 -9.45 13.45
CA MET A 70 -11.03 -10.35 12.32
C MET A 70 -9.86 -11.34 12.11
N ILE A 71 -8.62 -10.87 12.17
CA ILE A 71 -7.43 -11.69 12.00
C ILE A 71 -7.33 -12.76 13.10
N ILE A 72 -7.54 -12.38 14.35
CA ILE A 72 -7.54 -13.32 15.49
C ILE A 72 -8.63 -14.39 15.32
N LYS A 73 -9.84 -13.97 14.96
CA LYS A 73 -10.97 -14.90 14.75
C LYS A 73 -10.71 -15.89 13.63
N ASP A 74 -10.13 -15.43 12.52
CA ASP A 74 -9.89 -16.23 11.33
C ASP A 74 -8.58 -17.03 11.41
N ASN A 75 -7.69 -16.67 12.34
CA ASN A 75 -6.30 -17.11 12.41
C ASN A 75 -5.57 -16.93 11.06
N PHE A 76 -5.94 -15.88 10.33
CA PHE A 76 -5.44 -15.59 8.98
C PHE A 76 -5.61 -14.09 8.61
N PRO A 77 -4.63 -13.44 7.97
CA PRO A 77 -4.62 -11.98 7.83
C PRO A 77 -5.53 -11.41 6.75
N ASN A 78 -6.01 -12.22 5.81
CA ASN A 78 -6.61 -11.74 4.57
C ASN A 78 -7.84 -10.85 4.76
N ASN A 79 -8.78 -11.27 5.62
CA ASN A 79 -10.02 -10.53 5.82
C ASN A 79 -9.76 -9.18 6.51
N GLY A 80 -8.90 -9.16 7.53
CA GLY A 80 -8.54 -7.93 8.22
C GLY A 80 -7.80 -6.92 7.32
N ILE A 81 -6.82 -7.39 6.53
CA ILE A 81 -6.10 -6.52 5.57
C ILE A 81 -7.06 -5.98 4.50
N ASN A 82 -7.93 -6.82 3.94
CA ASN A 82 -8.91 -6.38 2.95
C ASN A 82 -9.91 -5.37 3.56
N TYR A 83 -10.36 -5.60 4.79
CA TYR A 83 -11.24 -4.67 5.51
C TYR A 83 -10.60 -3.27 5.63
N ILE A 84 -9.34 -3.20 6.10
CA ILE A 84 -8.60 -1.93 6.15
C ILE A 84 -8.54 -1.29 4.76
N HIS A 85 -8.13 -2.05 3.76
CA HIS A 85 -7.94 -1.51 2.41
C HIS A 85 -9.23 -0.94 1.83
N HIS A 86 -10.36 -1.66 1.95
CA HIS A 86 -11.68 -1.17 1.53
C HIS A 86 -12.07 0.11 2.28
N THR A 87 -11.91 0.12 3.61
CA THR A 87 -12.23 1.29 4.45
C THR A 87 -11.39 2.51 4.06
N VAL A 88 -10.10 2.31 3.81
CA VAL A 88 -9.19 3.38 3.36
C VAL A 88 -9.63 3.95 2.01
N LEU A 89 -9.99 3.11 1.04
CA LEU A 89 -10.47 3.56 -0.27
C LEU A 89 -11.78 4.35 -0.15
N GLU A 90 -12.72 3.92 0.70
CA GLU A 90 -13.95 4.65 0.98
C GLU A 90 -13.66 6.04 1.56
N ILE A 91 -12.74 6.14 2.52
CA ILE A 91 -12.36 7.41 3.15
C ILE A 91 -11.66 8.34 2.13
N LEU A 92 -10.69 7.81 1.37
CA LEU A 92 -9.98 8.61 0.38
C LEU A 92 -10.89 9.10 -0.75
N SER A 93 -11.95 8.37 -1.07
CA SER A 93 -12.92 8.75 -2.11
C SER A 93 -13.71 10.02 -1.80
N ASP A 94 -13.73 10.45 -0.54
CA ASP A 94 -14.36 11.71 -0.14
C ASP A 94 -13.47 12.93 -0.48
N GLU A 95 -12.13 12.74 -0.56
CA GLU A 95 -11.16 13.80 -0.86
C GLU A 95 -10.65 13.75 -2.31
N TYR A 96 -10.50 12.55 -2.89
CA TYR A 96 -9.87 12.36 -4.20
C TYR A 96 -10.84 11.76 -5.23
N LYS A 97 -10.78 12.29 -6.46
CA LYS A 97 -11.55 11.77 -7.60
C LYS A 97 -10.84 10.67 -8.38
N VAL A 98 -9.54 10.53 -8.15
CA VAL A 98 -8.74 9.41 -8.68
C VAL A 98 -7.91 8.87 -7.54
N ILE A 99 -8.01 7.57 -7.30
CA ILE A 99 -7.24 6.84 -6.29
C ILE A 99 -6.54 5.69 -7.01
N ALA A 100 -5.31 5.42 -6.60
CA ALA A 100 -4.53 4.33 -7.17
C ALA A 100 -3.75 3.57 -6.10
N ASP A 101 -3.30 2.38 -6.44
CA ASP A 101 -2.33 1.61 -5.65
C ASP A 101 -1.46 0.70 -6.52
N GLY A 102 -0.53 -0.02 -5.89
CA GLY A 102 0.38 -0.94 -6.54
C GLY A 102 -0.15 -2.37 -6.68
N THR A 103 -1.45 -2.63 -6.46
CA THR A 103 -2.02 -3.99 -6.52
C THR A 103 -1.85 -4.61 -7.90
N ARG A 104 -1.29 -5.83 -7.94
CA ARG A 104 -1.04 -6.59 -9.16
C ARG A 104 -2.07 -7.69 -9.34
N ARG A 105 -2.12 -8.24 -10.55
CA ARG A 105 -3.01 -9.38 -10.86
C ARG A 105 -2.72 -10.61 -9.99
N GLU A 106 -1.46 -10.85 -9.66
CA GLU A 106 -0.98 -11.99 -8.90
C GLU A 106 -1.12 -11.84 -7.38
N ASP A 107 -1.39 -10.63 -6.89
CA ASP A 107 -1.54 -10.38 -5.46
C ASP A 107 -2.80 -11.06 -4.93
N ARG A 108 -2.69 -11.61 -3.72
CA ARG A 108 -3.81 -12.22 -3.00
C ARG A 108 -4.55 -11.17 -2.18
N ILE A 109 -3.81 -10.33 -1.46
CA ILE A 109 -4.28 -9.27 -0.57
C ILE A 109 -3.28 -8.09 -0.55
N PRO A 110 -3.75 -6.85 -0.33
CA PRO A 110 -5.16 -6.45 -0.50
C PRO A 110 -5.58 -6.52 -1.96
N LYS A 111 -6.83 -6.88 -2.23
CA LYS A 111 -7.33 -6.95 -3.60
C LYS A 111 -8.84 -6.80 -3.67
N LEU A 112 -9.30 -5.81 -4.42
CA LEU A 112 -10.72 -5.66 -4.76
C LEU A 112 -11.08 -6.55 -5.94
N LYS A 113 -12.26 -7.15 -5.89
CA LYS A 113 -12.86 -7.81 -7.04
C LYS A 113 -13.41 -6.77 -8.01
N PHE A 114 -13.58 -7.15 -9.26
CA PHE A 114 -14.06 -6.23 -10.31
C PHE A 114 -15.40 -5.56 -9.93
N ASN A 115 -16.35 -6.31 -9.40
CA ASN A 115 -17.64 -5.77 -8.97
C ASN A 115 -17.54 -4.82 -7.75
N GLU A 116 -16.56 -5.01 -6.89
CA GLU A 116 -16.28 -4.13 -5.74
C GLU A 116 -15.70 -2.80 -6.21
N ILE A 117 -14.76 -2.86 -7.18
CA ILE A 117 -14.20 -1.66 -7.83
C ILE A 117 -15.33 -0.87 -8.50
N GLN A 118 -16.13 -1.52 -9.34
CA GLN A 118 -17.23 -0.89 -10.06
C GLN A 118 -18.25 -0.26 -9.08
N SER A 119 -18.61 -0.97 -8.02
CA SER A 119 -19.50 -0.44 -6.97
C SER A 119 -18.93 0.79 -6.27
N LEU A 120 -17.62 0.78 -5.95
CA LEU A 120 -16.95 1.93 -5.33
C LEU A 120 -16.93 3.13 -6.27
N GLU A 121 -16.54 2.93 -7.53
CA GLU A 121 -16.48 3.97 -8.56
C GLU A 121 -17.84 4.62 -8.80
N ASP A 122 -18.90 3.81 -8.94
CA ASP A 122 -20.27 4.29 -9.17
C ASP A 122 -20.82 5.06 -7.96
N ARG A 123 -20.68 4.52 -6.75
CA ARG A 123 -21.23 5.14 -5.52
C ARG A 123 -20.51 6.44 -5.15
N LYS A 124 -19.21 6.50 -5.35
CA LYS A 124 -18.36 7.63 -4.94
C LYS A 124 -18.04 8.58 -6.08
N ASN A 125 -18.42 8.24 -7.33
CA ASN A 125 -18.07 8.99 -8.52
C ASN A 125 -16.57 9.31 -8.60
N ILE A 126 -15.77 8.26 -8.51
CA ILE A 126 -14.29 8.27 -8.58
C ILE A 126 -13.80 7.32 -9.65
N GLN A 127 -12.48 7.34 -9.90
CA GLN A 127 -11.74 6.30 -10.62
C GLN A 127 -10.77 5.60 -9.67
N TYR A 128 -10.71 4.26 -9.74
CA TYR A 128 -9.71 3.47 -9.06
C TYR A 128 -8.77 2.77 -10.05
N LEU A 129 -7.49 2.99 -9.91
CA LEU A 129 -6.45 2.52 -10.82
C LEU A 129 -5.45 1.62 -10.10
N ASN A 130 -5.02 0.52 -10.75
CA ASN A 130 -4.03 -0.40 -10.23
C ASN A 130 -3.20 -1.07 -11.34
N LEU A 131 -2.26 -1.93 -10.97
CA LEU A 131 -1.37 -2.61 -11.91
C LEU A 131 -1.90 -3.96 -12.44
N THR A 132 -3.17 -4.32 -12.19
CA THR A 132 -3.71 -5.65 -12.58
C THR A 132 -3.73 -5.89 -14.08
N GLY A 133 -3.69 -4.84 -14.90
CA GLY A 133 -3.59 -4.91 -16.36
C GLY A 133 -2.18 -5.20 -16.89
N ILE A 134 -1.13 -5.15 -16.04
CA ILE A 134 0.26 -5.31 -16.43
C ILE A 134 0.78 -6.65 -15.90
N GLY A 135 1.50 -7.40 -16.74
CA GLY A 135 2.07 -8.70 -16.34
C GLY A 135 3.24 -8.56 -15.36
N TYR A 136 3.35 -9.51 -14.44
CA TYR A 136 4.36 -9.55 -13.36
C TYR A 136 5.81 -9.32 -13.86
N LYS A 137 6.20 -9.95 -14.97
CA LYS A 137 7.55 -9.79 -15.55
C LYS A 137 7.78 -8.34 -15.96
N THR A 138 6.85 -7.75 -16.68
CA THR A 138 6.93 -6.34 -17.12
C THR A 138 7.05 -5.39 -15.92
N ILE A 139 6.26 -5.61 -14.87
CA ILE A 139 6.35 -4.81 -13.65
C ILE A 139 7.74 -4.92 -13.02
N ASN A 140 8.28 -6.13 -12.88
CA ASN A 140 9.60 -6.32 -12.30
C ASN A 140 10.70 -5.72 -13.16
N ASP A 141 10.73 -6.06 -14.45
CA ASP A 141 11.76 -5.57 -15.37
C ASP A 141 11.78 -4.03 -15.45
N THR A 142 10.59 -3.42 -15.51
CA THR A 142 10.47 -1.95 -15.53
C THR A 142 10.92 -1.35 -14.19
N SER A 143 10.50 -1.93 -13.06
CA SER A 143 10.92 -1.44 -11.75
C SER A 143 12.44 -1.57 -11.55
N ASP A 144 13.04 -2.67 -11.98
CA ASP A 144 14.48 -2.90 -11.87
C ASP A 144 15.29 -1.98 -12.80
N GLN A 145 14.69 -1.48 -13.89
CA GLN A 145 15.29 -0.47 -14.76
C GLN A 145 15.19 0.94 -14.19
N LEU A 146 14.10 1.27 -13.53
CA LEU A 146 13.83 2.62 -13.03
C LEU A 146 14.43 2.90 -11.66
N PHE A 147 14.42 1.90 -10.77
CA PHE A 147 14.66 2.11 -9.35
C PHE A 147 15.89 1.37 -8.82
N GLU A 148 16.54 1.99 -7.86
CA GLU A 148 17.41 1.31 -6.92
C GLU A 148 16.54 0.68 -5.83
N ILE A 149 16.56 -0.67 -5.75
CA ILE A 149 15.66 -1.45 -4.90
C ILE A 149 16.46 -2.18 -3.83
N GLN A 150 16.11 -1.94 -2.58
CA GLN A 150 16.58 -2.72 -1.44
C GLN A 150 15.58 -3.86 -1.17
N LYS A 151 16.07 -5.09 -1.10
CA LYS A 151 15.30 -6.25 -0.68
C LYS A 151 15.64 -6.59 0.75
N ALA A 152 14.63 -6.72 1.59
CA ALA A 152 14.76 -7.11 2.99
C ALA A 152 13.59 -8.01 3.39
N GLU A 153 13.77 -8.79 4.45
CA GLU A 153 12.64 -9.47 5.09
C GLU A 153 11.65 -8.44 5.62
N SER A 154 10.37 -8.81 5.63
CA SER A 154 9.29 -7.97 6.18
C SER A 154 9.53 -7.75 7.67
N ASP A 155 9.82 -6.52 8.04
CA ASP A 155 10.10 -6.05 9.39
C ASP A 155 9.41 -4.70 9.60
N ILE A 156 9.09 -4.36 10.85
CA ILE A 156 8.47 -3.10 11.26
C ILE A 156 9.25 -1.86 10.81
N ASN A 157 10.55 -2.00 10.52
CA ASN A 157 11.42 -0.91 10.07
C ASN A 157 11.60 -0.86 8.55
N THR A 158 11.10 -1.84 7.81
CA THR A 158 11.38 -2.00 6.37
C THR A 158 10.20 -1.67 5.47
N SER A 159 8.99 -1.64 5.99
CA SER A 159 7.76 -1.37 5.24
C SER A 159 6.87 -0.32 5.90
N SER A 160 6.02 0.30 5.09
CA SER A 160 4.99 1.24 5.51
C SER A 160 3.59 0.79 5.07
N ASP A 161 3.35 -0.51 5.04
CA ASP A 161 2.02 -1.07 4.78
C ASP A 161 1.23 -1.31 6.08
N TYR A 162 -0.02 -1.69 5.95
CA TYR A 162 -0.93 -1.93 7.09
C TYR A 162 -0.44 -3.04 8.01
N GLU A 163 0.29 -4.01 7.47
CA GLU A 163 0.79 -5.17 8.20
C GLU A 163 1.65 -4.76 9.40
N MET A 164 2.39 -3.64 9.29
CA MET A 164 3.30 -3.21 10.34
C MET A 164 2.57 -2.85 11.64
N GLU A 165 1.51 -2.05 11.56
CA GLU A 165 0.74 -1.68 12.76
C GLU A 165 -0.11 -2.85 13.26
N ILE A 166 -0.60 -3.72 12.35
CA ILE A 166 -1.28 -4.98 12.71
C ILE A 166 -0.37 -5.88 13.53
N ARG A 167 0.88 -6.09 13.08
CA ARG A 167 1.87 -6.91 13.81
C ARG A 167 2.13 -6.38 15.21
N VAL A 168 2.40 -5.08 15.33
CA VAL A 168 2.62 -4.45 16.64
C VAL A 168 1.43 -4.69 17.57
N MET A 169 0.22 -4.54 17.07
CA MET A 169 -0.98 -4.72 17.91
C MET A 169 -1.20 -6.19 18.30
N LEU A 170 -0.99 -7.14 17.39
CA LEU A 170 -1.07 -8.57 17.69
C LEU A 170 -0.02 -8.99 18.73
N GLU A 171 1.21 -8.51 18.63
CA GLU A 171 2.28 -8.78 19.59
C GLU A 171 1.96 -8.23 20.99
N GLU A 172 1.38 -7.03 21.08
CA GLU A 172 0.92 -6.49 22.38
C GLU A 172 -0.21 -7.32 22.99
N LEU A 173 -1.04 -7.98 22.15
CA LEU A 173 -2.08 -8.90 22.59
C LEU A 173 -1.54 -10.31 22.90
N GLY A 174 -0.23 -10.56 22.71
CA GLY A 174 0.43 -11.82 23.02
C GLY A 174 0.38 -12.88 21.92
N TYR A 175 0.06 -12.51 20.68
CA TYR A 175 0.05 -13.42 19.53
C TYR A 175 1.44 -13.47 18.86
N ASP A 176 1.84 -14.67 18.39
CA ASP A 176 3.01 -14.80 17.53
C ASP A 176 2.65 -14.42 16.09
N THR A 177 3.15 -13.28 15.66
CA THR A 177 2.88 -12.76 14.31
C THR A 177 3.47 -13.61 13.19
N ASN A 178 4.51 -14.43 13.48
CA ASN A 178 5.09 -15.32 12.48
C ASN A 178 4.18 -16.52 12.13
N GLU A 179 3.30 -16.90 13.05
CA GLU A 179 2.30 -17.95 12.79
C GLU A 179 1.16 -17.42 11.89
N ILE A 180 0.85 -16.12 11.98
CA ILE A 180 -0.25 -15.47 11.25
C ILE A 180 0.22 -14.96 9.90
N PHE A 181 1.40 -14.33 9.86
CA PHE A 181 1.99 -13.74 8.65
C PHE A 181 3.19 -14.55 8.20
N PRO A 182 3.14 -15.21 7.04
CA PRO A 182 4.31 -15.89 6.51
C PRO A 182 5.42 -14.87 6.22
N GLN A 183 6.66 -15.27 6.53
CA GLN A 183 7.82 -14.45 6.17
C GLN A 183 7.89 -14.26 4.65
N HIS A 184 8.08 -13.03 4.23
CA HIS A 184 8.24 -12.68 2.82
C HIS A 184 9.26 -11.56 2.63
N ILE A 185 9.88 -11.55 1.45
CA ILE A 185 10.83 -10.51 1.08
C ILE A 185 10.06 -9.33 0.51
N GLN A 186 10.25 -8.16 1.10
CA GLN A 186 9.74 -6.89 0.61
C GLN A 186 10.78 -6.16 -0.24
N SER A 187 10.30 -5.42 -1.24
CA SER A 187 11.11 -4.62 -2.16
C SER A 187 10.83 -3.15 -1.89
N ARG A 188 11.78 -2.45 -1.25
CA ARG A 188 11.70 -1.02 -0.97
C ARG A 188 12.50 -0.24 -2.01
N VAL A 189 11.91 0.83 -2.54
CA VAL A 189 12.61 1.76 -3.41
C VAL A 189 13.42 2.75 -2.59
N ILE A 190 14.73 2.81 -2.83
CA ILE A 190 15.64 3.73 -2.13
C ILE A 190 16.02 4.95 -2.99
N GLY A 191 15.72 4.93 -4.28
CA GLY A 191 15.94 6.05 -5.20
C GLY A 191 15.79 5.65 -6.66
N TRP A 192 16.09 6.60 -7.53
CA TRP A 192 16.21 6.34 -8.96
C TRP A 192 17.49 5.58 -9.27
N LYS A 193 17.41 4.65 -10.18
CA LYS A 193 18.60 3.98 -10.71
C LYS A 193 19.48 5.00 -11.43
N LYS A 194 20.75 5.05 -11.09
CA LYS A 194 21.71 5.88 -11.80
C LYS A 194 21.99 5.24 -13.15
N ASN A 195 21.79 5.99 -14.22
CA ASN A 195 22.31 5.59 -15.53
C ASN A 195 23.83 5.65 -15.46
N GLU A 196 24.49 4.51 -15.69
CA GLU A 196 25.93 4.46 -15.93
C GLU A 196 26.29 5.12 -17.26
#